data_a39fb0235882bfae0341f4f5d8f6f1d9
#
_entry.id   a39fb0235882bfae0341f4f5d8f6f1d9
#
_cell.length_a   1.000
_cell.length_b   1.000
_cell.length_c   1.000
_cell.angle_alpha   90.00
_cell.angle_beta   90.00
_cell.angle_gamma   90.00
#
_symmetry.space_group_name_H-M   'P 1'
#
loop_
_entity.id
_entity.type
_entity.pdbx_description
1 polymer ?
#
loop_
_entity_poly.entity_id
_entity_poly.type
_entity_poly.pdbx_seq_one_letter_code
_entity_poly.pdbx_strand_id
1 'polypeptide(L)'
;MRSGPKSPARQRPTPFDAYFDSVMMMAPLYCLRGTEDGLWFFQEAYKEMKQRADNREGPLSAEKFRVVMEGPPPWPYLRQFRDMFSRWGAVAVASTYSTVGGIWEFGFRHDPQHPLESIARHMLQWNLTNRNFLQRYRQIKEYVDDWGADALVIHSVKSCRLFSAGQGDMREYFTKQLNVPTLLIESDLEDPRYFSEAQLRNRVDAFFDALEHQRMLVKS
;
A
#
# COMPACT_ATOMS: atom_id res chain seq x y z
N MET A 1 3.49 -21.55 -5.87
CA MET A 1 4.57 -20.91 -6.66
C MET A 1 3.93 -20.11 -7.78
N ARG A 2 3.99 -18.78 -7.72
CA ARG A 2 3.44 -17.90 -8.76
C ARG A 2 4.57 -17.50 -9.70
N SER A 3 4.75 -18.26 -10.78
CA SER A 3 5.72 -17.98 -11.86
C SER A 3 5.07 -17.20 -13.01
N GLY A 4 4.30 -16.15 -12.70
CA GLY A 4 3.85 -15.20 -13.72
C GLY A 4 4.96 -14.19 -14.08
N PRO A 5 4.86 -13.51 -15.25
CA PRO A 5 5.79 -12.44 -15.59
C PRO A 5 5.83 -11.41 -14.44
N LYS A 6 7.03 -11.03 -14.03
CA LYS A 6 7.21 -10.04 -12.94
C LYS A 6 6.50 -8.76 -13.34
N SER A 7 5.55 -8.31 -12.53
CA SER A 7 4.86 -7.03 -12.73
C SER A 7 5.91 -5.91 -12.88
N PRO A 8 5.70 -4.93 -13.77
CA PRO A 8 6.55 -3.75 -13.87
C PRO A 8 6.83 -3.07 -12.52
N ALA A 9 5.85 -3.04 -11.62
CA ALA A 9 5.99 -2.46 -10.29
C ALA A 9 6.98 -3.19 -9.36
N ARG A 10 7.41 -4.42 -9.69
CA ARG A 10 8.47 -5.15 -8.95
C ARG A 10 9.89 -4.69 -9.31
N GLN A 11 10.04 -3.89 -10.37
CA GLN A 11 11.34 -3.37 -10.77
C GLN A 11 11.81 -2.25 -9.84
N ARG A 12 13.08 -1.88 -9.92
CA ARG A 12 13.66 -0.72 -9.24
C ARG A 12 14.18 0.28 -10.25
N PRO A 13 13.80 1.56 -10.14
CA PRO A 13 12.75 2.08 -9.25
C PRO A 13 11.36 1.53 -9.62
N THR A 14 10.44 1.54 -8.65
CA THR A 14 9.04 1.27 -8.95
C THR A 14 8.48 2.38 -9.82
N PRO A 15 7.75 2.10 -10.89
CA PRO A 15 7.25 3.15 -11.80
C PRO A 15 6.12 4.00 -11.20
N PHE A 16 5.60 3.58 -10.05
CA PHE A 16 4.36 4.10 -9.49
C PHE A 16 4.32 3.92 -7.97
N ASP A 17 3.84 4.91 -7.23
CA ASP A 17 3.58 4.77 -5.81
C ASP A 17 2.22 4.11 -5.58
N ALA A 18 2.23 2.89 -5.03
CA ALA A 18 1.03 2.07 -4.87
C ALA A 18 0.04 2.58 -3.82
N TYR A 19 0.37 3.63 -3.09
CA TYR A 19 -0.52 4.22 -2.09
C TYR A 19 -0.93 5.64 -2.48
N PHE A 20 0.01 6.52 -2.70
CA PHE A 20 -0.28 7.92 -2.96
C PHE A 20 -0.75 8.19 -4.40
N ASP A 21 -0.17 7.51 -5.38
CA ASP A 21 -0.60 7.68 -6.78
C ASP A 21 -1.86 6.84 -7.11
N SER A 22 -2.12 5.76 -6.35
CA SER A 22 -3.31 4.91 -6.53
C SER A 22 -4.63 5.67 -6.34
N VAL A 23 -4.61 6.78 -5.61
CA VAL A 23 -5.76 7.68 -5.44
C VAL A 23 -6.32 8.12 -6.80
N MET A 24 -5.45 8.38 -7.78
CA MET A 24 -5.85 8.78 -9.13
C MET A 24 -6.62 7.69 -9.88
N MET A 25 -6.46 6.43 -9.46
CA MET A 25 -7.14 5.29 -10.07
C MET A 25 -8.48 4.95 -9.41
N MET A 26 -8.79 5.55 -8.26
CA MET A 26 -10.01 5.22 -7.52
C MET A 26 -11.27 5.65 -8.27
N ALA A 27 -11.29 6.85 -8.83
CA ALA A 27 -12.45 7.33 -9.57
C ALA A 27 -12.75 6.46 -10.80
N PRO A 28 -11.81 6.17 -11.70
CA PRO A 28 -12.04 5.22 -12.80
C PRO A 28 -12.44 3.82 -12.30
N LEU A 29 -11.84 3.33 -11.22
CA LEU A 29 -12.16 2.02 -10.67
C LEU A 29 -13.62 1.92 -10.18
N TYR A 30 -14.14 2.95 -9.56
CA TYR A 30 -15.49 2.91 -8.97
C TYR A 30 -16.58 3.44 -9.92
N CYS A 31 -16.27 4.49 -10.68
CA CYS A 31 -17.27 5.17 -11.51
C CYS A 31 -17.36 4.60 -12.93
N LEU A 32 -16.26 4.05 -13.46
CA LEU A 32 -16.19 3.57 -14.84
C LEU A 32 -16.11 2.03 -14.95
N ARG A 33 -16.36 1.32 -13.87
CA ARG A 33 -16.29 -0.14 -13.85
C ARG A 33 -17.29 -0.75 -14.84
N GLY A 34 -16.79 -1.64 -15.72
CA GLY A 34 -17.62 -2.31 -16.73
C GLY A 34 -17.92 -1.46 -17.96
N THR A 35 -17.33 -0.28 -18.10
CA THR A 35 -17.43 0.58 -19.28
C THR A 35 -16.20 0.49 -20.18
N GLU A 36 -16.35 0.91 -21.44
CA GLU A 36 -15.21 1.01 -22.37
C GLU A 36 -14.19 2.07 -21.93
N ASP A 37 -14.67 3.20 -21.38
CA ASP A 37 -13.81 4.25 -20.84
C ASP A 37 -12.94 3.74 -19.67
N GLY A 38 -13.52 2.93 -18.79
CA GLY A 38 -12.77 2.27 -17.71
C GLY A 38 -11.69 1.33 -18.24
N LEU A 39 -12.04 0.51 -19.23
CA LEU A 39 -11.08 -0.39 -19.88
C LEU A 39 -9.95 0.40 -20.55
N TRP A 40 -10.28 1.42 -21.31
CA TRP A 40 -9.31 2.29 -21.95
C TRP A 40 -8.37 2.94 -20.91
N PHE A 41 -8.92 3.51 -19.85
CA PHE A 41 -8.13 4.15 -18.79
C PHE A 41 -7.08 3.20 -18.20
N PHE A 42 -7.49 1.98 -17.82
CA PHE A 42 -6.55 1.03 -17.22
C PHE A 42 -5.55 0.45 -18.21
N GLN A 43 -5.90 0.36 -19.49
CA GLN A 43 -4.95 -0.02 -20.54
C GLN A 43 -3.88 1.06 -20.73
N GLU A 44 -4.26 2.36 -20.75
CA GLU A 44 -3.29 3.45 -20.87
C GLU A 44 -2.42 3.57 -19.60
N ALA A 45 -3.02 3.46 -18.42
CA ALA A 45 -2.25 3.42 -17.16
C ALA A 45 -1.23 2.29 -17.14
N TYR A 46 -1.59 1.09 -17.63
CA TYR A 46 -0.66 -0.02 -17.74
C TYR A 46 0.48 0.25 -18.74
N LYS A 47 0.17 0.85 -19.90
CA LYS A 47 1.19 1.22 -20.89
C LYS A 47 2.17 2.23 -20.31
N GLU A 48 1.66 3.26 -19.61
CA GLU A 48 2.50 4.26 -18.95
C GLU A 48 3.38 3.62 -17.87
N MET A 49 2.80 2.78 -16.99
CA MET A 49 3.57 2.06 -15.97
C MET A 49 4.68 1.21 -16.58
N LYS A 50 4.36 0.52 -17.69
CA LYS A 50 5.35 -0.29 -18.40
C LYS A 50 6.46 0.57 -19.01
N GLN A 51 6.13 1.67 -19.66
CA GLN A 51 7.10 2.60 -20.24
C GLN A 51 8.01 3.18 -19.16
N ARG A 52 7.46 3.63 -18.03
CA ARG A 52 8.26 4.12 -16.89
C ARG A 52 9.19 3.05 -16.34
N ALA A 53 8.70 1.81 -16.23
CA ALA A 53 9.52 0.69 -15.78
C ALA A 53 10.68 0.40 -16.74
N ASP A 54 10.41 0.37 -18.06
CA ASP A 54 11.42 0.15 -19.10
C ASP A 54 12.48 1.30 -19.11
N ASN A 55 12.05 2.53 -18.88
CA ASN A 55 12.92 3.71 -18.77
C ASN A 55 13.61 3.86 -17.39
N ARG A 56 13.26 3.03 -16.40
CA ARG A 56 13.69 3.15 -15.00
C ARG A 56 13.31 4.49 -14.37
N GLU A 57 12.12 4.96 -14.67
CA GLU A 57 11.54 6.18 -14.13
C GLU A 57 10.66 5.83 -12.92
N GLY A 58 10.93 6.46 -11.78
CA GLY A 58 10.16 6.30 -10.56
C GLY A 58 9.37 7.56 -10.19
N PRO A 59 8.47 7.48 -9.19
CA PRO A 59 7.72 8.63 -8.68
C PRO A 59 8.61 9.63 -7.92
N LEU A 60 9.82 9.22 -7.55
CA LEU A 60 10.81 10.04 -6.86
C LEU A 60 12.12 10.04 -7.63
N SER A 61 12.93 11.09 -7.44
CA SER A 61 14.28 11.21 -8.02
C SER A 61 15.23 10.08 -7.56
N ALA A 62 15.00 9.54 -6.38
CA ALA A 62 15.75 8.40 -5.85
C ALA A 62 14.87 7.54 -4.95
N GLU A 63 14.77 6.25 -5.26
CA GLU A 63 14.10 5.25 -4.42
C GLU A 63 15.13 4.66 -3.45
N LYS A 64 15.08 5.08 -2.18
CA LYS A 64 15.95 4.56 -1.11
C LYS A 64 15.28 3.44 -0.32
N PHE A 65 14.01 3.61 0.01
CA PHE A 65 13.22 2.67 0.81
C PHE A 65 11.95 2.26 0.08
N ARG A 66 11.61 0.99 0.22
CA ARG A 66 10.35 0.42 -0.24
C ARG A 66 9.48 0.10 0.96
N VAL A 67 8.25 0.60 0.98
CA VAL A 67 7.34 0.35 2.10
C VAL A 67 6.03 -0.28 1.64
N VAL A 68 5.47 -1.12 2.50
CA VAL A 68 4.07 -1.54 2.39
C VAL A 68 3.25 -0.62 3.28
N MET A 69 2.15 -0.08 2.76
CA MET A 69 1.24 0.77 3.52
C MET A 69 0.00 0.00 3.92
N GLU A 70 -0.31 -0.01 5.22
CA GLU A 70 -1.53 -0.59 5.78
C GLU A 70 -2.45 0.51 6.29
N GLY A 71 -3.72 0.45 5.91
CA GLY A 71 -4.75 1.41 6.29
C GLY A 71 -4.95 2.56 5.28
N PRO A 72 -6.06 3.29 5.38
CA PRO A 72 -6.39 4.39 4.49
C PRO A 72 -5.56 5.64 4.79
N PRO A 73 -5.37 6.55 3.83
CA PRO A 73 -4.64 7.79 4.05
C PRO A 73 -5.48 8.83 4.81
N PRO A 74 -4.85 9.80 5.49
CA PRO A 74 -5.51 10.99 6.01
C PRO A 74 -5.85 11.93 4.83
N TRP A 75 -7.07 11.84 4.30
CA TRP A 75 -7.48 12.45 3.03
C TRP A 75 -7.22 13.96 2.92
N PRO A 76 -7.60 14.81 3.91
CA PRO A 76 -7.36 16.24 3.82
C PRO A 76 -5.87 16.61 3.80
N TYR A 77 -5.02 15.72 4.28
CA TYR A 77 -3.58 15.93 4.46
C TYR A 77 -2.73 14.98 3.61
N LEU A 78 -3.31 14.40 2.56
CA LEU A 78 -2.64 13.40 1.71
C LEU A 78 -1.28 13.87 1.18
N ARG A 79 -1.19 15.13 0.74
CA ARG A 79 0.05 15.70 0.23
C ARG A 79 1.11 15.82 1.32
N GLN A 80 0.76 16.41 2.46
CA GLN A 80 1.68 16.56 3.60
C GLN A 80 2.14 15.18 4.09
N PHE A 81 1.23 14.21 4.11
CA PHE A 81 1.54 12.85 4.51
C PHE A 81 2.50 12.17 3.52
N ARG A 82 2.27 12.32 2.21
CA ARG A 82 3.19 11.86 1.17
C ARG A 82 4.60 12.47 1.32
N ASP A 83 4.67 13.79 1.54
CA ASP A 83 5.93 14.51 1.63
C ASP A 83 6.81 14.04 2.80
N MET A 84 6.20 13.54 3.89
CA MET A 84 6.95 12.96 5.01
C MET A 84 7.75 11.72 4.60
N PHE A 85 7.26 10.93 3.66
CA PHE A 85 7.91 9.72 3.17
C PHE A 85 8.85 10.02 1.99
N SER A 86 8.39 10.82 1.03
CA SER A 86 9.15 11.11 -0.19
C SER A 86 10.48 11.81 0.08
N ARG A 87 10.58 12.64 1.12
CA ARG A 87 11.86 13.27 1.54
C ARG A 87 12.93 12.25 1.98
N TRP A 88 12.53 11.06 2.41
CA TRP A 88 13.41 9.95 2.73
C TRP A 88 13.68 9.04 1.52
N GLY A 89 13.12 9.37 0.36
CA GLY A 89 13.15 8.48 -0.79
C GLY A 89 12.35 7.20 -0.56
N ALA A 90 11.35 7.24 0.32
CA ALA A 90 10.48 6.11 0.60
C ALA A 90 9.28 6.10 -0.33
N VAL A 91 9.08 4.97 -1.03
CA VAL A 91 8.00 4.74 -1.98
C VAL A 91 7.14 3.58 -1.51
N ALA A 92 5.83 3.73 -1.56
CA ALA A 92 4.91 2.63 -1.30
C ALA A 92 4.86 1.70 -2.53
N VAL A 93 5.31 0.47 -2.35
CA VAL A 93 5.34 -0.54 -3.43
C VAL A 93 4.12 -1.45 -3.42
N ALA A 94 3.41 -1.50 -2.31
CA ALA A 94 2.12 -2.15 -2.17
C ALA A 94 1.34 -1.50 -1.02
N SER A 95 0.02 -1.65 -1.06
CA SER A 95 -0.86 -1.16 -0.01
C SER A 95 -2.08 -2.04 0.10
N THR A 96 -2.52 -2.29 1.33
CA THR A 96 -3.79 -2.97 1.56
C THR A 96 -4.97 -2.11 1.16
N TYR A 97 -4.83 -0.78 1.24
CA TYR A 97 -5.89 0.15 0.88
C TYR A 97 -6.08 0.28 -0.64
N SER A 98 -5.03 0.40 -1.41
CA SER A 98 -5.10 0.51 -2.87
C SER A 98 -5.48 -0.80 -3.56
N THR A 99 -5.34 -1.93 -2.86
CA THR A 99 -5.83 -3.24 -3.32
C THR A 99 -7.25 -3.55 -2.86
N VAL A 100 -8.07 -2.53 -2.64
CA VAL A 100 -9.50 -2.67 -2.27
C VAL A 100 -10.28 -3.50 -3.31
N GLY A 101 -9.81 -3.54 -4.51
CA GLY A 101 -10.30 -4.49 -5.49
C GLY A 101 -9.69 -5.89 -5.40
N GLY A 102 -8.63 -6.12 -4.63
CA GLY A 102 -7.86 -7.37 -4.29
C GLY A 102 -7.99 -8.60 -5.17
N ILE A 103 -8.99 -8.62 -6.00
CA ILE A 103 -9.46 -9.69 -6.87
C ILE A 103 -8.41 -10.06 -7.89
N TRP A 104 -7.76 -9.06 -8.43
CA TRP A 104 -6.80 -9.21 -9.52
C TRP A 104 -5.55 -9.96 -9.07
N GLU A 105 -5.14 -9.73 -7.83
CA GLU A 105 -3.99 -10.40 -7.24
C GLU A 105 -4.26 -11.89 -6.99
N PHE A 106 -5.52 -12.23 -6.68
CA PHE A 106 -5.93 -13.61 -6.40
C PHE A 106 -6.46 -14.34 -7.63
N GLY A 107 -6.46 -13.70 -8.80
CA GLY A 107 -6.95 -14.28 -10.03
C GLY A 107 -8.47 -14.55 -10.02
N PHE A 108 -9.21 -13.83 -9.17
CA PHE A 108 -10.65 -13.94 -9.11
C PHE A 108 -11.26 -13.59 -10.49
N ARG A 109 -12.24 -14.37 -10.92
CA ARG A 109 -13.02 -14.12 -12.14
C ARG A 109 -14.49 -14.10 -11.75
N HIS A 110 -15.20 -13.06 -12.20
CA HIS A 110 -16.65 -13.03 -12.06
C HIS A 110 -17.27 -14.08 -12.97
N ASP A 111 -18.25 -14.82 -12.42
CA ASP A 111 -19.05 -15.77 -13.18
C ASP A 111 -20.26 -15.05 -13.75
N PRO A 112 -20.35 -14.87 -15.08
CA PRO A 112 -21.50 -14.20 -15.70
C PRO A 112 -22.81 -14.99 -15.60
N GLN A 113 -22.76 -16.29 -15.33
CA GLN A 113 -23.95 -17.11 -15.15
C GLN A 113 -24.56 -16.97 -13.75
N HIS A 114 -23.71 -16.64 -12.74
CA HIS A 114 -24.11 -16.42 -11.35
C HIS A 114 -23.59 -15.06 -10.83
N PRO A 115 -24.04 -13.92 -11.41
CA PRO A 115 -23.40 -12.64 -11.19
C PRO A 115 -23.51 -12.15 -9.74
N LEU A 116 -24.66 -12.33 -9.09
CA LEU A 116 -24.88 -11.87 -7.71
C LEU A 116 -24.04 -12.68 -6.71
N GLU A 117 -24.00 -14.00 -6.88
CA GLU A 117 -23.17 -14.87 -6.04
C GLU A 117 -21.69 -14.56 -6.25
N SER A 118 -21.29 -14.35 -7.49
CA SER A 118 -19.91 -13.99 -7.82
C SER A 118 -19.50 -12.65 -7.19
N ILE A 119 -20.37 -11.63 -7.22
CA ILE A 119 -20.15 -10.36 -6.54
C ILE A 119 -20.06 -10.56 -5.03
N ALA A 120 -20.97 -11.34 -4.43
CA ALA A 120 -20.94 -11.61 -2.99
C ALA A 120 -19.65 -12.32 -2.57
N ARG A 121 -19.20 -13.33 -3.30
CA ARG A 121 -17.92 -14.00 -3.08
C ARG A 121 -16.74 -13.05 -3.19
N HIS A 122 -16.78 -12.12 -4.15
CA HIS A 122 -15.80 -11.08 -4.30
C HIS A 122 -15.72 -10.16 -3.07
N MET A 123 -16.87 -9.67 -2.62
CA MET A 123 -16.92 -8.78 -1.45
C MET A 123 -16.38 -9.45 -0.18
N LEU A 124 -16.58 -10.76 -0.01
CA LEU A 124 -16.04 -11.52 1.10
C LEU A 124 -14.49 -11.62 1.08
N GLN A 125 -13.87 -11.39 -0.06
CA GLN A 125 -12.41 -11.43 -0.19
C GLN A 125 -11.75 -10.06 0.04
N TRP A 126 -12.52 -9.01 0.29
CA TRP A 126 -11.99 -7.70 0.55
C TRP A 126 -11.10 -7.70 1.79
N ASN A 127 -9.90 -7.28 1.56
CA ASN A 127 -8.80 -7.32 2.48
C ASN A 127 -9.04 -6.52 3.76
N LEU A 128 -9.56 -5.30 3.60
CA LEU A 128 -9.66 -4.34 4.69
C LEU A 128 -10.76 -4.66 5.70
N THR A 129 -11.86 -5.25 5.24
CA THR A 129 -13.08 -5.33 6.03
C THR A 129 -13.52 -6.74 6.37
N ASN A 130 -13.16 -7.73 5.55
CA ASN A 130 -13.74 -9.06 5.61
C ASN A 130 -12.74 -10.18 5.94
N ARG A 131 -11.50 -9.83 6.25
CA ARG A 131 -10.47 -10.79 6.65
C ARG A 131 -10.20 -10.73 8.14
N ASN A 132 -9.98 -11.90 8.74
CA ASN A 132 -9.46 -11.97 10.09
C ASN A 132 -7.98 -11.51 10.15
N PHE A 133 -7.48 -11.25 11.36
CA PHE A 133 -6.12 -10.75 11.56
C PHE A 133 -5.04 -11.63 10.91
N LEU A 134 -5.14 -12.95 11.03
CA LEU A 134 -4.15 -13.86 10.45
C LEU A 134 -4.12 -13.79 8.92
N GLN A 135 -5.29 -13.65 8.28
CA GLN A 135 -5.37 -13.50 6.83
C GLN A 135 -4.77 -12.16 6.37
N ARG A 136 -5.01 -11.06 7.14
CA ARG A 136 -4.39 -9.76 6.88
C ARG A 136 -2.87 -9.84 7.03
N TYR A 137 -2.38 -10.44 8.11
CA TYR A 137 -0.95 -10.57 8.36
C TYR A 137 -0.26 -11.36 7.26
N ARG A 138 -0.86 -12.47 6.82
CA ARG A 138 -0.33 -13.28 5.72
C ARG A 138 -0.22 -12.47 4.44
N GLN A 139 -1.25 -11.73 4.08
CA GLN A 139 -1.26 -10.92 2.87
C GLN A 139 -0.22 -9.79 2.93
N ILE A 140 -0.12 -9.07 4.06
CA ILE A 140 0.90 -8.04 4.22
C ILE A 140 2.31 -8.65 4.12
N LYS A 141 2.50 -9.83 4.71
CA LYS A 141 3.77 -10.56 4.59
C LYS A 141 4.08 -10.94 3.12
N GLU A 142 3.08 -11.42 2.39
CA GLU A 142 3.22 -11.68 0.95
C GLU A 142 3.61 -10.41 0.18
N TYR A 143 3.05 -9.25 0.53
CA TYR A 143 3.44 -7.98 -0.08
C TYR A 143 4.89 -7.61 0.26
N VAL A 144 5.29 -7.73 1.51
CA VAL A 144 6.67 -7.45 1.92
C VAL A 144 7.65 -8.30 1.11
N ASP A 145 7.39 -9.60 1.00
CA ASP A 145 8.27 -10.55 0.29
C ASP A 145 8.25 -10.35 -1.22
N ASP A 146 7.06 -10.27 -1.78
CA ASP A 146 6.85 -10.20 -3.23
C ASP A 146 7.42 -8.92 -3.84
N TRP A 147 7.29 -7.81 -3.11
CA TRP A 147 7.74 -6.50 -3.58
C TRP A 147 9.13 -6.11 -3.04
N GLY A 148 9.73 -6.94 -2.20
CA GLY A 148 11.01 -6.66 -1.56
C GLY A 148 10.96 -5.36 -0.75
N ALA A 149 9.93 -5.22 0.08
CA ALA A 149 9.76 -4.05 0.91
C ALA A 149 10.73 -4.08 2.10
N ASP A 150 11.24 -2.91 2.45
CA ASP A 150 12.18 -2.72 3.56
C ASP A 150 11.46 -2.56 4.90
N ALA A 151 10.19 -2.13 4.86
CA ALA A 151 9.41 -1.83 6.05
C ALA A 151 7.90 -1.90 5.81
N LEU A 152 7.15 -2.03 6.91
CA LEU A 152 5.71 -1.86 6.98
C LEU A 152 5.37 -0.53 7.66
N VAL A 153 4.45 0.24 7.08
CA VAL A 153 3.88 1.43 7.71
C VAL A 153 2.40 1.19 7.94
N ILE A 154 1.97 1.32 9.18
CA ILE A 154 0.58 1.16 9.61
C ILE A 154 0.01 2.54 9.94
N HIS A 155 -1.02 2.97 9.22
CA HIS A 155 -1.80 4.15 9.57
C HIS A 155 -3.05 3.74 10.33
N SER A 156 -3.09 4.05 11.62
CA SER A 156 -4.20 3.80 12.53
C SER A 156 -5.16 4.97 12.53
N VAL A 157 -6.43 4.71 12.24
CA VAL A 157 -7.48 5.73 12.17
C VAL A 157 -8.25 5.78 13.48
N LYS A 158 -8.16 6.89 14.21
CA LYS A 158 -8.75 7.02 15.55
C LYS A 158 -10.26 6.87 15.59
N SER A 159 -10.95 7.44 14.61
CA SER A 159 -12.42 7.40 14.53
C SER A 159 -12.94 6.05 13.99
N CYS A 160 -12.10 5.19 13.46
CA CYS A 160 -12.52 3.93 12.86
C CYS A 160 -11.98 2.72 13.61
N ARG A 161 -12.84 2.05 14.37
CA ARG A 161 -12.44 0.85 15.10
C ARG A 161 -11.89 -0.27 14.22
N LEU A 162 -12.37 -0.38 12.99
CA LEU A 162 -11.90 -1.38 12.03
C LEU A 162 -10.43 -1.14 11.62
N PHE A 163 -10.04 0.14 11.51
CA PHE A 163 -8.69 0.55 11.15
C PHE A 163 -7.80 0.92 12.35
N SER A 164 -8.24 0.63 13.57
CA SER A 164 -7.42 0.85 14.77
C SER A 164 -7.28 -0.41 15.63
N ALA A 165 -8.28 -1.30 15.62
CA ALA A 165 -8.22 -2.51 16.43
C ALA A 165 -7.12 -3.47 15.94
N GLY A 166 -6.34 -4.01 16.88
CA GLY A 166 -5.31 -5.02 16.61
C GLY A 166 -4.05 -4.52 15.88
N GLN A 167 -3.93 -3.21 15.64
CA GLN A 167 -2.76 -2.70 14.92
C GLN A 167 -1.49 -2.65 15.77
N GLY A 168 -1.64 -2.50 17.08
CA GLY A 168 -0.53 -2.69 18.01
C GLY A 168 0.03 -4.11 17.95
N ASP A 169 -0.85 -5.10 17.95
CA ASP A 169 -0.48 -6.52 17.84
C ASP A 169 0.14 -6.82 16.47
N MET A 170 -0.40 -6.23 15.41
CA MET A 170 0.17 -6.32 14.06
C MET A 170 1.60 -5.77 14.04
N ARG A 171 1.84 -4.58 14.58
CA ARG A 171 3.19 -4.00 14.67
C ARG A 171 4.15 -4.92 15.41
N GLU A 172 3.71 -5.44 16.56
CA GLU A 172 4.53 -6.35 17.36
C GLU A 172 4.85 -7.63 16.60
N TYR A 173 3.86 -8.24 15.96
CA TYR A 173 4.04 -9.44 15.15
C TYR A 173 5.05 -9.24 14.03
N PHE A 174 4.90 -8.18 13.22
CA PHE A 174 5.82 -7.92 12.13
C PHE A 174 7.22 -7.59 12.61
N THR A 175 7.35 -6.77 13.65
CA THR A 175 8.66 -6.37 14.18
C THR A 175 9.37 -7.52 14.88
N LYS A 176 8.69 -8.25 15.79
CA LYS A 176 9.35 -9.25 16.64
C LYS A 176 9.39 -10.66 16.04
N GLN A 177 8.32 -11.06 15.33
CA GLN A 177 8.21 -12.43 14.81
C GLN A 177 8.76 -12.55 13.38
N LEU A 178 8.57 -11.51 12.56
CA LEU A 178 8.96 -11.53 11.17
C LEU A 178 10.21 -10.71 10.86
N ASN A 179 10.73 -9.99 11.87
CA ASN A 179 11.88 -9.07 11.73
C ASN A 179 11.70 -8.04 10.60
N VAL A 180 10.46 -7.57 10.42
CA VAL A 180 10.11 -6.51 9.48
C VAL A 180 9.96 -5.20 10.25
N PRO A 181 10.83 -4.21 10.03
CA PRO A 181 10.71 -2.91 10.66
C PRO A 181 9.32 -2.32 10.40
N THR A 182 8.63 -1.92 11.47
CA THR A 182 7.24 -1.50 11.37
C THR A 182 6.99 -0.19 12.09
N LEU A 183 6.56 0.82 11.33
CA LEU A 183 6.11 2.11 11.83
C LEU A 183 4.59 2.09 12.04
N LEU A 184 4.14 2.36 13.26
CA LEU A 184 2.73 2.61 13.57
C LEU A 184 2.54 4.11 13.81
N ILE A 185 1.71 4.75 13.01
CA ILE A 185 1.31 6.14 13.17
C ILE A 185 -0.20 6.24 13.31
N GLU A 186 -0.63 7.22 14.08
CA GLU A 186 -2.05 7.46 14.35
C GLU A 186 -2.43 8.87 13.88
N SER A 187 -3.53 8.94 13.14
CA SER A 187 -4.25 10.17 12.87
C SER A 187 -5.72 9.86 12.61
N ASP A 188 -6.40 10.64 11.83
CA ASP A 188 -7.77 10.37 11.41
C ASP A 188 -7.92 10.50 9.90
N LEU A 189 -9.02 9.98 9.35
CA LEU A 189 -9.35 10.10 7.93
C LEU A 189 -9.65 11.55 7.55
N GLU A 190 -10.41 12.23 8.40
CA GLU A 190 -10.99 13.54 8.09
C GLU A 190 -10.84 14.55 9.22
N ASP A 191 -10.79 14.11 10.48
CA ASP A 191 -10.80 15.01 11.63
C ASP A 191 -9.43 15.69 11.85
N PRO A 192 -9.32 17.02 11.61
CA PRO A 192 -8.07 17.75 11.72
C PRO A 192 -7.49 17.78 13.13
N ARG A 193 -8.30 17.55 14.16
CA ARG A 193 -7.84 17.54 15.56
C ARG A 193 -6.86 16.41 15.84
N TYR A 194 -6.88 15.36 15.04
CA TYR A 194 -6.00 14.20 15.18
C TYR A 194 -4.82 14.19 14.19
N PHE A 195 -4.68 15.21 13.35
CA PHE A 195 -3.55 15.35 12.46
C PHE A 195 -2.58 16.41 12.97
N SER A 196 -1.50 15.98 13.61
CA SER A 196 -0.39 16.84 13.99
C SER A 196 0.80 16.59 13.08
N GLU A 197 0.99 17.45 12.09
CA GLU A 197 2.06 17.30 11.09
C GLU A 197 3.44 17.16 11.75
N ALA A 198 3.74 18.00 12.74
CA ALA A 198 5.04 17.96 13.41
C ALA A 198 5.29 16.63 14.15
N GLN A 199 4.28 16.11 14.85
CA GLN A 199 4.41 14.84 15.55
C GLN A 199 4.56 13.65 14.59
N LEU A 200 3.76 13.63 13.53
CA LEU A 200 3.82 12.58 12.52
C LEU A 200 5.18 12.60 11.82
N ARG A 201 5.65 13.79 11.43
CA ARG A 201 6.95 13.99 10.79
C ARG A 201 8.08 13.48 11.69
N ASN A 202 8.11 13.87 12.95
CA ASN A 202 9.15 13.42 13.89
C ASN A 202 9.18 11.90 14.02
N ARG A 203 8.03 11.23 14.02
CA ARG A 203 7.95 9.77 14.09
C ARG A 203 8.45 9.10 12.80
N VAL A 204 8.07 9.65 11.65
CA VAL A 204 8.53 9.17 10.34
C VAL A 204 10.05 9.36 10.23
N ASP A 205 10.55 10.54 10.62
CA ASP A 205 11.98 10.85 10.56
C ASP A 205 12.80 9.92 11.45
N ALA A 206 12.41 9.75 12.71
CA ALA A 206 13.10 8.84 13.62
C ALA A 206 13.09 7.38 13.12
N PHE A 207 12.03 6.96 12.46
CA PHE A 207 11.93 5.61 11.91
C PHE A 207 12.90 5.39 10.75
N PHE A 208 12.92 6.30 9.77
CA PHE A 208 13.80 6.15 8.61
C PHE A 208 15.27 6.39 8.96
N ASP A 209 15.55 7.29 9.88
CA ASP A 209 16.91 7.47 10.42
C ASP A 209 17.43 6.16 11.04
N ALA A 210 16.62 5.50 11.86
CA ALA A 210 16.97 4.21 12.43
C ALA A 210 17.22 3.12 11.35
N LEU A 211 16.40 3.10 10.29
CA LEU A 211 16.60 2.18 9.16
C LEU A 211 17.90 2.46 8.39
N GLU A 212 18.25 3.72 8.17
CA GLU A 212 19.53 4.09 7.54
C GLU A 212 20.71 3.61 8.39
N HIS A 213 20.67 3.85 9.70
CA HIS A 213 21.69 3.38 10.62
C HIS A 213 21.86 1.86 10.61
N GLN A 214 20.75 1.12 10.65
CA GLN A 214 20.81 -0.36 10.56
C GLN A 214 21.45 -0.84 9.26
N ARG A 215 21.15 -0.20 8.12
CA ARG A 215 21.76 -0.54 6.83
C ARG A 215 23.27 -0.27 6.78
N MET A 216 23.75 0.75 7.47
CA MET A 216 25.18 1.04 7.55
C MET A 216 25.91 -0.04 8.36
N LEU A 217 25.33 -0.46 9.49
CA LEU A 217 25.92 -1.51 10.34
C LEU A 217 25.99 -2.89 9.66
N VAL A 218 25.08 -3.21 8.76
CA VAL A 218 25.09 -4.49 8.01
C VAL A 218 26.12 -4.49 6.88
N LYS A 219 26.53 -3.31 6.40
CA LYS A 219 27.51 -3.16 5.31
C LYS A 219 28.95 -3.03 5.81
N SER A 220 29.14 -2.78 7.10
CA SER A 220 30.46 -2.73 7.77
C SER A 220 30.85 -4.12 8.26
#